data_a0a33b12008bc07947379b228d45159a
#
_entry.id   a0a33b12008bc07947379b228d45159a
#
_cell.length_a   1.000
_cell.length_b   1.000
_cell.length_c   1.000
_cell.angle_alpha   90.00
_cell.angle_beta   90.00
_cell.angle_gamma   90.00
#
_symmetry.space_group_name_H-M   'P 1'
#
loop_
_entity.id
_entity.type
_entity.pdbx_description
1 polymer ?
#
loop_
_entity_poly.entity_id
_entity_poly.type
_entity_poly.pdbx_seq_one_letter_code
_entity_poly.pdbx_strand_id
1 'polypeptide(L)'
;GEWNIQGAGLWLNVNGRGHYNKPHNHGGTHFSGIYYVKVPPKSGMLYFQRPSMHNPIIEEHGKLADYGPLIEIMPREGDMFIFPSELNHGVYPNFSREERISIAFNLNILGYQY
;
A
#
# COMPACT_ATOMS: atom_id res chain seq x y z
N GLY A 1 13.65 23.59 10.73
CA GLY A 1 12.22 23.60 10.55
C GLY A 1 11.58 22.29 10.94
N GLU A 2 10.30 22.32 11.18
CA GLU A 2 9.54 21.14 11.61
C GLU A 2 8.26 20.97 10.80
N TRP A 3 7.97 19.72 10.46
CA TRP A 3 6.69 19.33 9.90
C TRP A 3 5.69 19.07 11.02
N ASN A 4 4.49 19.61 10.89
CA ASN A 4 3.39 19.31 11.78
C ASN A 4 2.58 18.17 11.16
N ILE A 5 2.67 16.99 11.75
CA ILE A 5 2.06 15.76 11.24
C ILE A 5 1.04 15.25 12.25
N GLN A 6 -0.12 14.89 11.75
CA GLN A 6 -1.19 14.30 12.55
C GLN A 6 -1.52 12.90 12.10
N GLY A 7 -1.62 11.96 13.02
CA GLY A 7 -2.18 10.64 12.74
C GLY A 7 -3.68 10.75 12.45
N ALA A 8 -4.12 10.08 11.39
CA ALA A 8 -5.50 10.10 10.92
C ALA A 8 -6.14 8.71 10.90
N GLY A 9 -5.58 7.76 11.59
CA GLY A 9 -6.06 6.40 11.72
C GLY A 9 -4.90 5.42 11.84
N LEU A 10 -5.11 4.37 12.63
CA LEU A 10 -4.16 3.29 12.82
C LEU A 10 -4.94 2.01 13.08
N TRP A 11 -4.59 0.93 12.40
CA TRP A 11 -5.25 -0.36 12.60
C TRP A 11 -4.32 -1.54 12.34
N LEU A 12 -4.62 -2.63 13.02
CA LEU A 12 -3.90 -3.88 12.91
C LEU A 12 -4.55 -4.78 11.86
N ASN A 13 -3.74 -5.31 10.94
CA ASN A 13 -4.16 -6.31 9.97
C ASN A 13 -3.55 -7.66 10.30
N VAL A 14 -4.41 -8.65 10.49
CA VAL A 14 -4.00 -10.03 10.69
C VAL A 14 -4.55 -10.85 9.53
N ASN A 15 -3.67 -11.28 8.64
CA ASN A 15 -4.06 -11.99 7.42
C ASN A 15 -3.66 -13.46 7.51
N GLY A 16 -4.65 -14.32 7.60
CA GLY A 16 -4.47 -15.76 7.54
C GLY A 16 -4.23 -16.26 6.12
N ARG A 17 -4.14 -17.58 5.98
CA ARG A 17 -3.90 -18.22 4.68
C ARG A 17 -5.00 -17.87 3.68
N GLY A 18 -4.59 -17.46 2.48
CA GLY A 18 -5.48 -17.07 1.40
C GLY A 18 -6.00 -15.63 1.48
N HIS A 19 -5.82 -14.94 2.59
CA HIS A 19 -6.24 -13.55 2.71
C HIS A 19 -5.35 -12.64 1.88
N TYR A 20 -5.97 -11.65 1.26
CA TYR A 20 -5.31 -10.65 0.43
C TYR A 20 -5.99 -9.31 0.57
N ASN A 21 -5.33 -8.25 0.14
CA ASN A 21 -5.92 -6.92 0.07
C ASN A 21 -6.03 -6.51 -1.39
N LYS A 22 -7.26 -6.16 -1.81
CA LYS A 22 -7.52 -5.66 -3.17
C LYS A 22 -6.83 -4.31 -3.38
N PRO A 23 -6.51 -3.95 -4.64
CA PRO A 23 -6.02 -2.63 -4.93
C PRO A 23 -7.00 -1.57 -4.44
N HIS A 24 -6.48 -0.60 -3.71
CA HIS A 24 -7.29 0.49 -3.16
C HIS A 24 -6.40 1.71 -2.91
N ASN A 25 -7.04 2.83 -2.63
CA ASN A 25 -6.39 4.03 -2.16
C ASN A 25 -7.18 4.62 -1.00
N HIS A 26 -6.56 5.56 -0.29
CA HIS A 26 -7.17 6.23 0.85
C HIS A 26 -7.36 7.71 0.53
N GLY A 27 -8.59 8.08 0.17
CA GLY A 27 -8.95 9.47 0.03
C GLY A 27 -9.01 10.19 1.38
N GLY A 28 -8.78 11.49 1.40
CA GLY A 28 -8.93 12.32 2.59
C GLY A 28 -7.73 12.39 3.51
N THR A 29 -6.63 11.68 3.22
CA THR A 29 -5.37 11.80 3.94
C THR A 29 -4.21 12.01 2.98
N HIS A 30 -3.10 12.56 3.46
CA HIS A 30 -1.96 12.86 2.60
C HIS A 30 -1.07 11.64 2.36
N PHE A 31 -0.74 10.92 3.43
CA PHE A 31 0.11 9.75 3.36
C PHE A 31 -0.53 8.56 4.05
N SER A 32 -0.22 7.39 3.54
CA SER A 32 -0.54 6.11 4.15
C SER A 32 0.75 5.36 4.44
N GLY A 33 0.70 4.48 5.42
CA GLY A 33 1.86 3.68 5.76
C GLY A 33 1.48 2.27 6.17
N ILE A 34 2.44 1.39 6.05
CA ILE A 34 2.34 -0.01 6.48
C ILE A 34 3.63 -0.36 7.21
N TYR A 35 3.48 -0.89 8.41
CA TYR A 35 4.58 -1.45 9.18
C TYR A 35 4.39 -2.95 9.31
N TYR A 36 5.40 -3.74 8.93
CA TYR A 36 5.31 -5.19 8.94
C TYR A 36 5.86 -5.75 10.26
N VAL A 37 4.97 -6.36 11.04
CA VAL A 37 5.29 -6.98 12.33
C VAL A 37 5.74 -8.41 12.14
N LYS A 38 5.00 -9.20 11.34
CA LYS A 38 5.28 -10.60 11.07
C LYS A 38 5.09 -10.89 9.59
N VAL A 39 6.14 -11.41 8.96
CA VAL A 39 6.15 -11.74 7.54
C VAL A 39 6.65 -13.18 7.36
N PRO A 40 5.75 -14.17 7.41
CA PRO A 40 6.14 -15.55 7.13
C PRO A 40 6.58 -15.70 5.67
N PRO A 41 7.42 -16.72 5.37
CA PRO A 41 7.72 -17.04 3.98
C PRO A 41 6.44 -17.28 3.17
N LYS A 42 6.39 -16.83 1.92
CA LYS A 42 5.24 -16.98 1.01
C LYS A 42 3.97 -16.25 1.47
N SER A 43 4.11 -15.22 2.27
CA SER A 43 2.95 -14.48 2.78
C SER A 43 2.41 -13.40 1.84
N GLY A 44 2.99 -13.25 0.66
CA GLY A 44 2.54 -12.33 -0.37
C GLY A 44 3.30 -11.00 -0.38
N MET A 45 3.53 -10.49 -1.59
CA MET A 45 4.17 -9.20 -1.78
C MET A 45 3.18 -8.06 -1.67
N LEU A 46 3.69 -6.91 -1.22
CA LEU A 46 3.04 -5.61 -1.36
C LEU A 46 3.23 -5.14 -2.80
N TYR A 47 2.21 -4.57 -3.40
CA TYR A 47 2.35 -3.99 -4.73
C TYR A 47 1.69 -2.62 -4.81
N PHE A 48 2.29 -1.77 -5.64
CA PHE A 48 1.78 -0.46 -5.98
C PHE A 48 1.49 -0.41 -7.47
N GLN A 49 0.36 0.21 -7.82
CA GLN A 49 0.02 0.50 -9.21
C GLN A 49 0.50 1.91 -9.54
N ARG A 50 1.34 2.04 -10.55
CA ARG A 50 1.68 3.37 -11.04
C ARG A 50 0.43 4.05 -11.57
N PRO A 51 0.24 5.34 -11.30
CA PRO A 51 -0.83 6.08 -11.95
C PRO A 51 -0.74 5.88 -13.45
N SER A 52 -1.85 5.47 -14.08
CA SER A 52 -1.84 5.30 -15.53
C SER A 52 -1.71 6.68 -16.18
N MET A 53 -0.68 6.84 -16.98
CA MET A 53 -0.68 7.92 -17.95
C MET A 53 -1.63 7.50 -19.08
N HIS A 54 -2.47 8.42 -19.52
CA HIS A 54 -3.35 8.16 -20.64
C HIS A 54 -2.55 7.64 -21.84
N ASN A 55 -2.85 6.43 -22.26
CA ASN A 55 -2.18 5.78 -23.38
C ASN A 55 -3.23 5.36 -24.41
N PRO A 56 -3.39 6.10 -25.51
CA PRO A 56 -4.42 5.82 -26.51
C PRO A 56 -4.30 4.43 -27.12
N ILE A 57 -3.09 3.91 -27.27
CA ILE A 57 -2.87 2.59 -27.84
C ILE A 57 -3.42 1.50 -26.94
N ILE A 58 -3.22 1.63 -25.64
CA ILE A 58 -3.74 0.66 -24.65
C ILE A 58 -5.26 0.70 -24.62
N GLU A 59 -5.84 1.90 -24.66
CA GLU A 59 -7.29 2.06 -24.67
C GLU A 59 -7.91 1.51 -25.95
N GLU A 60 -7.27 1.74 -27.08
CA GLU A 60 -7.74 1.27 -28.38
C GLU A 60 -7.80 -0.27 -28.43
N HIS A 61 -6.88 -0.95 -27.78
CA HIS A 61 -6.88 -2.39 -27.72
C HIS A 61 -7.75 -2.98 -26.62
N GLY A 62 -8.49 -2.15 -25.90
CA GLY A 62 -9.37 -2.57 -24.81
C GLY A 62 -8.64 -3.22 -23.65
N LYS A 63 -7.33 -3.08 -23.59
CA LYS A 63 -6.55 -3.50 -22.44
C LYS A 63 -6.55 -2.39 -21.40
N LEU A 64 -6.57 -2.84 -20.17
CA LEU A 64 -6.65 -2.08 -18.95
C LEU A 64 -5.75 -0.84 -18.96
N ALA A 65 -6.25 0.25 -19.54
CA ALA A 65 -5.56 1.54 -19.57
C ALA A 65 -5.26 2.06 -18.16
N ASP A 66 -6.04 1.58 -17.18
CA ASP A 66 -5.93 2.01 -15.80
C ASP A 66 -4.84 1.30 -15.01
N TYR A 67 -4.22 0.28 -15.59
CA TYR A 67 -3.17 -0.47 -14.91
C TYR A 67 -1.81 -0.12 -15.51
N GLY A 68 -1.16 0.84 -14.90
CA GLY A 68 0.27 1.02 -15.11
C GLY A 68 1.04 -0.20 -14.59
N PRO A 69 2.34 -0.27 -14.89
CA PRO A 69 3.17 -1.36 -14.37
C PRO A 69 3.11 -1.39 -12.85
N LEU A 70 3.02 -2.59 -12.29
CA LEU A 70 3.05 -2.81 -10.86
C LEU A 70 4.49 -2.69 -10.36
N ILE A 71 4.63 -2.12 -9.17
CA ILE A 71 5.86 -2.18 -8.39
C ILE A 71 5.60 -3.18 -7.29
N GLU A 72 6.32 -4.29 -7.30
CA GLU A 72 6.16 -5.36 -6.34
C GLU A 72 7.33 -5.37 -5.36
N ILE A 73 7.02 -5.46 -4.07
CA ILE A 73 8.00 -5.40 -3.01
C ILE A 73 7.77 -6.59 -2.08
N MET A 74 8.83 -7.38 -1.83
CA MET A 74 8.82 -8.40 -0.81
C MET A 74 9.15 -7.74 0.52
N PRO A 75 8.16 -7.59 1.43
CA PRO A 75 8.43 -6.99 2.73
C PRO A 75 9.21 -7.93 3.63
N ARG A 76 9.93 -7.36 4.57
CA ARG A 76 10.60 -8.07 5.66
C ARG A 76 10.06 -7.56 6.98
N GLU A 77 10.16 -8.37 8.02
CA GLU A 77 9.80 -7.95 9.36
C GLU A 77 10.58 -6.70 9.77
N GLY A 78 9.88 -5.72 10.30
CA GLY A 78 10.45 -4.43 10.65
C GLY A 78 10.47 -3.40 9.53
N ASP A 79 10.10 -3.76 8.30
CA ASP A 79 10.00 -2.80 7.20
C ASP A 79 8.79 -1.89 7.39
N MET A 80 8.99 -0.62 7.07
CA MET A 80 7.92 0.37 7.03
C MET A 80 7.92 1.05 5.66
N PHE A 81 6.74 1.14 5.06
CA PHE A 81 6.54 1.84 3.79
C PHE A 81 5.59 2.99 4.01
N ILE A 82 5.97 4.17 3.54
CA ILE A 82 5.14 5.37 3.56
C ILE A 82 4.99 5.85 2.12
N PHE A 83 3.77 6.11 1.72
CA PHE A 83 3.45 6.47 0.34
C PHE A 83 2.25 7.42 0.28
N PRO A 84 2.09 8.18 -0.82
CA PRO A 84 0.91 9.03 -0.99
C PRO A 84 -0.37 8.22 -0.89
N SER A 85 -1.34 8.73 -0.15
CA SER A 85 -2.60 8.01 0.09
C SER A 85 -3.40 7.75 -1.19
N GLU A 86 -3.18 8.55 -2.22
CA GLU A 86 -3.83 8.39 -3.53
C GLU A 86 -3.27 7.23 -4.35
N LEU A 87 -2.09 6.72 -3.99
CA LEU A 87 -1.46 5.64 -4.71
C LEU A 87 -2.22 4.34 -4.49
N ASN A 88 -2.69 3.73 -5.58
CA ASN A 88 -3.32 2.42 -5.50
C ASN A 88 -2.31 1.37 -5.07
N HIS A 89 -2.68 0.57 -4.11
CA HIS A 89 -1.82 -0.48 -3.58
C HIS A 89 -2.66 -1.67 -3.14
N GLY A 90 -2.02 -2.81 -3.02
CA GLY A 90 -2.65 -4.02 -2.54
C GLY A 90 -1.60 -5.01 -2.05
N VAL A 91 -2.07 -6.14 -1.56
CA VAL A 91 -1.22 -7.21 -1.07
C VAL A 91 -1.70 -8.53 -1.64
N TYR A 92 -0.76 -9.29 -2.19
CA TYR A 92 -1.04 -10.62 -2.71
C TYR A 92 -1.44 -11.60 -1.59
N PRO A 93 -2.11 -12.69 -1.94
CA PRO A 93 -2.56 -13.66 -0.95
C PRO A 93 -1.40 -14.22 -0.11
N ASN A 94 -1.70 -14.47 1.15
CA ASN A 94 -0.81 -15.17 2.05
C ASN A 94 -0.93 -16.69 1.78
N PHE A 95 0.11 -17.31 1.27
CA PHE A 95 0.17 -18.75 1.05
C PHE A 95 0.90 -19.50 2.17
N SER A 96 1.32 -18.79 3.19
CA SER A 96 1.87 -19.40 4.40
C SER A 96 0.76 -19.97 5.28
N ARG A 97 1.12 -20.92 6.13
CA ARG A 97 0.24 -21.41 7.20
C ARG A 97 0.21 -20.48 8.40
N GLU A 98 1.18 -19.57 8.47
CA GLU A 98 1.28 -18.59 9.55
C GLU A 98 0.62 -17.28 9.15
N GLU A 99 0.16 -16.52 10.12
CA GLU A 99 -0.45 -15.22 9.90
C GLU A 99 0.60 -14.17 9.55
N ARG A 100 0.29 -13.34 8.55
CA ARG A 100 1.00 -12.10 8.28
C ARG A 100 0.36 -11.01 9.12
N ILE A 101 1.17 -10.26 9.84
CA ILE A 101 0.70 -9.19 10.73
C ILE A 101 1.34 -7.88 10.32
N SER A 102 0.50 -6.88 10.07
CA SER A 102 0.94 -5.55 9.72
C SER A 102 0.10 -4.49 10.41
N ILE A 103 0.66 -3.31 10.56
CA ILE A 103 -0.04 -2.14 11.09
C ILE A 103 -0.13 -1.12 9.97
N ALA A 104 -1.35 -0.75 9.62
CA ALA A 104 -1.61 0.29 8.64
C ALA A 104 -1.98 1.60 9.35
N PHE A 105 -1.58 2.71 8.77
CA PHE A 105 -1.86 4.02 9.32
C PHE A 105 -1.99 5.08 8.22
N ASN A 106 -2.67 6.17 8.56
CA ASN A 106 -2.78 7.33 7.71
C ASN A 106 -2.25 8.56 8.43
N LEU A 107 -1.69 9.49 7.67
CA LEU A 107 -1.09 10.71 8.16
C LEU A 107 -1.60 11.92 7.38
N ASN A 108 -1.84 13.01 8.10
CA ASN A 108 -2.06 14.31 7.51
C ASN A 108 -0.91 15.26 7.84
N ILE A 109 -0.51 16.04 6.88
CA ILE A 109 0.46 17.11 7.06
C ILE A 109 -0.34 18.39 7.29
N LEU A 110 -0.19 18.98 8.47
CA LEU A 110 -0.91 20.19 8.84
C LEU A 110 -0.15 21.46 8.50
N GLY A 111 1.16 21.36 8.31
CA GLY A 111 1.98 22.50 7.95
C GLY A 111 3.46 22.25 8.21
N TYR A 112 4.22 23.26 7.87
CA TYR A 112 5.66 23.29 8.12
C TYR A 112 6.03 24.56 8.86
N GLN A 113 6.77 24.43 9.92
CA GLN A 113 7.29 25.55 10.71
C GLN A 113 8.77 25.75 10.41
N TYR A 114 9.09 26.95 9.99
CA TYR A 114 10.46 27.37 9.67
C TYR A 114 11.30 27.63 10.91
#